data_c95399acd27b86dda558829beb4f9059
#
_entry.id   c95399acd27b86dda558829beb4f9059
#
_cell.length_a   1.000
_cell.length_b   1.000
_cell.length_c   1.000
_cell.angle_alpha   90.00
_cell.angle_beta   90.00
_cell.angle_gamma   90.00
#
_symmetry.space_group_name_H-M   'P 1'
#
loop_
_entity.id
_entity.type
_entity.pdbx_description
1 polymer ?
#
loop_
_entity_poly.entity_id
_entity_poly.type
_entity_poly.pdbx_seq_one_letter_code
_entity_poly.pdbx_strand_id
1 'polypeptide(L)'
;MKKIAVLAGDGIGPEIMAQALKVLTALKLPLEFEEALVGGVAYAAFGHPLPAEVVELAKKSDAVLFGAVGDFKYDSLPRHLRPEQAILGLRKALGLFVNLRPAICYPELTAASSLKP
;
A
#
# COMPACT_ATOMS: atom_id res chain seq x y z
N MET A 1 5.11 -22.01 -0.22
CA MET A 1 4.28 -20.92 0.33
C MET A 1 4.78 -19.61 -0.25
N LYS A 2 3.88 -18.71 -0.64
CA LYS A 2 4.25 -17.40 -1.20
C LYS A 2 4.31 -16.36 -0.09
N LYS A 3 5.40 -15.60 -0.03
CA LYS A 3 5.60 -14.56 0.96
C LYS A 3 5.05 -13.22 0.48
N ILE A 4 4.20 -12.61 1.29
CA ILE A 4 3.55 -11.33 1.02
C ILE A 4 4.00 -10.31 2.07
N ALA A 5 4.67 -9.25 1.64
CA ALA A 5 4.92 -8.10 2.50
C ALA A 5 3.64 -7.28 2.63
N VAL A 6 3.21 -7.01 3.87
CA VAL A 6 1.98 -6.28 4.16
C VAL A 6 2.34 -4.90 4.71
N LEU A 7 2.01 -3.87 3.96
CA LEU A 7 2.34 -2.48 4.25
C LEU A 7 1.05 -1.68 4.36
N ALA A 8 0.45 -1.66 5.54
CA ALA A 8 -0.86 -1.04 5.76
C ALA A 8 -0.84 0.49 5.56
N GLY A 9 0.22 1.16 6.04
CA GLY A 9 0.37 2.61 5.92
C GLY A 9 -0.41 3.40 6.97
N ASP A 10 -1.01 4.50 6.54
CA ASP A 10 -1.58 5.53 7.40
C ASP A 10 -3.11 5.62 7.26
N GLY A 11 -3.73 6.42 8.11
CA GLY A 11 -5.14 6.79 8.01
C GLY A 11 -6.06 5.58 7.90
N ILE A 12 -6.76 5.46 6.77
CA ILE A 12 -7.65 4.35 6.46
C ILE A 12 -6.90 3.03 6.13
N GLY A 13 -5.58 3.11 5.88
CA GLY A 13 -4.75 1.97 5.46
C GLY A 13 -4.88 0.75 6.35
N PRO A 14 -4.67 0.83 7.68
CA PRO A 14 -4.82 -0.31 8.58
C PRO A 14 -6.22 -0.93 8.57
N GLU A 15 -7.27 -0.11 8.48
CA GLU A 15 -8.66 -0.58 8.45
C GLU A 15 -8.95 -1.40 7.18
N ILE A 16 -8.62 -0.87 6.00
CA ILE A 16 -8.82 -1.59 4.74
C ILE A 16 -7.93 -2.84 4.65
N MET A 17 -6.70 -2.76 5.16
CA MET A 17 -5.77 -3.87 5.17
C MET A 17 -6.28 -5.03 6.01
N ALA A 18 -6.85 -4.76 7.17
CA ALA A 18 -7.46 -5.78 8.02
C ALA A 18 -8.56 -6.55 7.28
N GLN A 19 -9.39 -5.88 6.49
CA GLN A 19 -10.43 -6.54 5.69
C GLN A 19 -9.84 -7.35 4.53
N ALA A 20 -8.82 -6.82 3.84
CA ALA A 20 -8.13 -7.55 2.78
C ALA A 20 -7.49 -8.84 3.30
N LEU A 21 -6.78 -8.77 4.41
CA LEU A 21 -6.15 -9.93 5.06
C LEU A 21 -7.19 -10.96 5.51
N LYS A 22 -8.33 -10.52 6.02
CA LYS A 22 -9.44 -11.40 6.40
C LYS A 22 -9.96 -12.21 5.20
N VAL A 23 -10.11 -11.57 4.05
CA VAL A 23 -10.53 -12.26 2.82
C VAL A 23 -9.45 -13.24 2.36
N LEU A 24 -8.19 -12.82 2.27
CA LEU A 24 -7.09 -13.69 1.84
C LEU A 24 -6.90 -14.90 2.76
N THR A 25 -7.07 -14.72 4.06
CA THR A 25 -7.01 -15.82 5.04
C THR A 25 -8.17 -16.79 4.85
N ALA A 26 -9.39 -16.29 4.59
CA ALA A 26 -10.56 -17.12 4.36
C ALA A 26 -10.44 -18.00 3.10
N LEU A 27 -9.68 -17.54 2.11
CA LEU A 27 -9.40 -18.31 0.88
C LEU A 27 -8.46 -19.51 1.10
N LYS A 28 -7.82 -19.61 2.26
CA LYS A 28 -6.89 -20.70 2.63
C LYS A 28 -5.80 -20.96 1.59
N LEU A 29 -5.31 -19.89 0.95
CA LEU A 29 -4.20 -19.97 0.01
C LEU A 29 -2.87 -20.19 0.76
N PRO A 30 -1.86 -20.79 0.12
CA PRO A 30 -0.55 -21.01 0.73
C PRO A 30 0.27 -19.70 0.76
N LEU A 31 -0.20 -18.73 1.53
CA LEU A 31 0.39 -17.40 1.69
C LEU A 31 0.92 -17.22 3.10
N GLU A 32 2.07 -16.59 3.20
CA GLU A 32 2.68 -16.11 4.44
C GLU A 32 2.70 -14.59 4.42
N PHE A 33 2.20 -13.96 5.48
CA PHE A 33 2.12 -12.51 5.60
C PHE A 33 3.15 -12.00 6.59
N GLU A 34 3.94 -11.00 6.18
CA GLU A 34 4.87 -10.29 7.06
C GLU A 34 4.57 -8.80 7.01
N GLU A 35 4.22 -8.23 8.16
CA GLU A 35 3.81 -6.82 8.28
C GLU A 35 5.01 -5.93 8.59
N ALA A 36 5.01 -4.71 8.00
CA ALA A 36 5.97 -3.68 8.31
C ALA A 36 5.34 -2.28 8.21
N LEU A 37 5.93 -1.32 8.91
CA LEU A 37 5.49 0.06 8.91
C LEU A 37 5.99 0.80 7.67
N VAL A 38 5.12 1.59 7.06
CA VAL A 38 5.41 2.42 5.89
C VAL A 38 4.62 3.73 5.97
N GLY A 39 5.12 4.79 5.34
CA GLY A 39 4.44 6.07 5.31
C GLY A 39 4.65 6.90 6.56
N GLY A 40 3.64 7.63 6.99
CA GLY A 40 3.72 8.53 8.15
C GLY A 40 3.91 7.80 9.47
N VAL A 41 3.34 6.61 9.63
CA VAL A 41 3.57 5.78 10.82
C VAL A 41 5.02 5.32 10.92
N ALA A 42 5.66 5.01 9.80
CA ALA A 42 7.09 4.69 9.77
C ALA A 42 7.95 5.93 10.06
N TYR A 43 7.58 7.08 9.49
CA TYR A 43 8.23 8.34 9.82
C TYR A 43 8.16 8.67 11.31
N ALA A 44 7.00 8.52 11.93
CA ALA A 44 6.82 8.76 13.35
C ALA A 44 7.66 7.82 14.22
N ALA A 45 7.84 6.57 13.81
CA ALA A 45 8.60 5.56 14.55
C ALA A 45 10.12 5.66 14.31
N PHE A 46 10.54 5.94 13.06
CA PHE A 46 11.93 5.79 12.61
C PHE A 46 12.52 7.04 11.94
N GLY A 47 11.75 8.11 11.76
CA GLY A 47 12.20 9.35 11.12
C GLY A 47 12.25 9.30 9.60
N HIS A 48 11.79 8.23 8.96
CA HIS A 48 11.74 8.08 7.51
C HIS A 48 10.49 7.31 7.06
N PRO A 49 9.80 7.74 5.97
CA PRO A 49 8.56 7.09 5.52
C PRO A 49 8.77 5.71 4.87
N LEU A 50 9.99 5.40 4.42
CA LEU A 50 10.36 4.11 3.83
C LEU A 50 11.68 3.63 4.44
N PRO A 51 11.64 2.94 5.60
CA PRO A 51 12.84 2.35 6.20
C PRO A 51 13.52 1.34 5.29
N ALA A 52 14.85 1.20 5.39
CA ALA A 52 15.62 0.27 4.56
C ALA A 52 15.17 -1.19 4.73
N GLU A 53 14.80 -1.58 5.95
CA GLU A 53 14.31 -2.92 6.27
C GLU A 53 13.02 -3.26 5.51
N VAL A 54 12.16 -2.27 5.29
CA VAL A 54 10.91 -2.45 4.52
C VAL A 54 11.21 -2.70 3.05
N VAL A 55 12.19 -1.99 2.50
CA VAL A 55 12.66 -2.22 1.12
C VAL A 55 13.23 -3.63 0.98
N GLU A 56 14.04 -4.07 1.91
CA GLU A 56 14.60 -5.43 1.90
C GLU A 56 13.54 -6.51 2.09
N LEU A 57 12.56 -6.29 2.96
CA LEU A 57 11.41 -7.17 3.11
C LEU A 57 10.64 -7.29 1.78
N ALA A 58 10.34 -6.16 1.14
CA ALA A 58 9.62 -6.14 -0.13
C ALA A 58 10.38 -6.87 -1.25
N LYS A 59 11.72 -6.68 -1.33
CA LYS A 59 12.55 -7.38 -2.31
C LYS A 59 12.59 -8.90 -2.11
N LYS A 60 12.51 -9.37 -0.87
CA LYS A 60 12.51 -10.79 -0.51
C LYS A 60 11.13 -11.45 -0.59
N SER A 61 10.09 -10.66 -0.78
CA SER A 61 8.71 -11.14 -0.87
C SER A 61 8.32 -11.40 -2.33
N ASP A 62 7.38 -12.32 -2.53
CA ASP A 62 6.81 -12.60 -3.86
C ASP A 62 5.87 -11.49 -4.34
N ALA A 63 5.23 -10.79 -3.40
CA ALA A 63 4.39 -9.63 -3.69
C ALA A 63 4.31 -8.69 -2.49
N VAL A 64 3.87 -7.46 -2.74
CA VAL A 64 3.60 -6.45 -1.72
C VAL A 64 2.13 -6.09 -1.75
N LEU A 65 1.46 -6.25 -0.61
CA LEU A 65 0.11 -5.76 -0.39
C LEU A 65 0.21 -4.42 0.33
N PHE A 66 -0.13 -3.35 -0.38
CA PHE A 66 0.02 -1.98 0.09
C PHE A 66 -1.34 -1.35 0.37
N GLY A 67 -1.50 -0.72 1.53
CA GLY A 67 -2.74 -0.06 1.92
C GLY A 67 -2.82 1.37 1.38
N ALA A 68 -2.75 2.34 2.28
CA ALA A 68 -2.77 3.76 1.93
C ALA A 68 -1.75 4.54 2.76
N VAL A 69 -1.17 5.58 2.20
CA VAL A 69 -0.26 6.49 2.90
C VAL A 69 -0.76 7.92 2.81
N GLY A 70 -0.47 8.69 3.83
CA GLY A 70 -0.88 10.08 3.95
C GLY A 70 -1.84 10.30 5.12
N ASP A 71 -1.62 11.41 5.81
CA ASP A 71 -2.49 11.93 6.87
C ASP A 71 -2.18 13.42 6.97
N PHE A 72 -3.20 14.25 7.19
CA PHE A 72 -3.07 15.71 7.29
C PHE A 72 -1.98 16.18 8.23
N LYS A 73 -1.73 15.44 9.31
CA LYS A 73 -0.67 15.77 10.28
C LYS A 73 0.75 15.73 9.68
N TYR A 74 0.94 15.11 8.51
CA TYR A 74 2.24 15.03 7.83
C TYR A 74 2.37 16.01 6.66
N ASP A 75 1.34 16.80 6.34
CA ASP A 75 1.35 17.70 5.18
C ASP A 75 2.39 18.82 5.30
N SER A 76 2.75 19.21 6.54
CA SER A 76 3.77 20.22 6.79
C SER A 76 5.21 19.71 6.64
N LEU A 77 5.41 18.41 6.49
CA LEU A 77 6.75 17.84 6.33
C LEU A 77 7.40 18.25 5.01
N PRO A 78 8.76 18.35 4.98
CA PRO A 78 9.50 18.48 3.73
C PRO A 78 9.13 17.35 2.77
N ARG A 79 9.10 17.64 1.47
CA ARG A 79 8.64 16.70 0.44
C ARG A 79 9.27 15.30 0.56
N HIS A 80 10.58 15.23 0.82
CA HIS A 80 11.32 13.96 0.92
C HIS A 80 10.95 13.10 2.14
N LEU A 81 10.26 13.67 3.13
CA LEU A 81 9.79 12.97 4.34
C LEU A 81 8.27 12.73 4.36
N ARG A 82 7.56 13.20 3.34
CA ARG A 82 6.10 12.97 3.26
C ARG A 82 5.78 11.50 3.03
N PRO A 83 4.67 11.01 3.58
CA PRO A 83 4.26 9.60 3.48
C PRO A 83 4.20 9.06 2.05
N GLU A 84 3.79 9.89 1.08
CA GLU A 84 3.66 9.52 -0.34
C GLU A 84 5.00 9.11 -0.97
N GLN A 85 6.12 9.57 -0.41
CA GLN A 85 7.46 9.18 -0.86
C GLN A 85 7.73 7.69 -0.64
N ALA A 86 7.02 7.06 0.28
CA ALA A 86 7.16 5.63 0.55
C ALA A 86 6.75 4.79 -0.67
N ILE A 87 5.58 5.05 -1.26
CA ILE A 87 5.13 4.27 -2.42
C ILE A 87 5.99 4.56 -3.66
N LEU A 88 6.40 5.81 -3.86
CA LEU A 88 7.26 6.19 -4.99
C LEU A 88 8.65 5.55 -4.86
N GLY A 89 9.24 5.60 -3.67
CA GLY A 89 10.53 4.99 -3.38
C GLY A 89 10.49 3.47 -3.51
N LEU A 90 9.42 2.84 -3.04
CA LEU A 90 9.24 1.39 -3.12
C LEU A 90 9.11 0.93 -4.58
N ARG A 91 8.31 1.61 -5.40
CA ARG A 91 8.17 1.33 -6.84
C ARG A 91 9.53 1.39 -7.55
N LYS A 92 10.33 2.42 -7.24
CA LYS A 92 11.67 2.56 -7.79
C LYS A 92 12.60 1.45 -7.34
N ALA A 93 12.61 1.14 -6.05
CA ALA A 93 13.48 0.10 -5.47
C ALA A 93 13.17 -1.31 -5.99
N LEU A 94 11.92 -1.58 -6.34
CA LEU A 94 11.48 -2.85 -6.90
C LEU A 94 11.56 -2.90 -8.44
N GLY A 95 11.94 -1.80 -9.10
CA GLY A 95 12.04 -1.75 -10.57
C GLY A 95 10.71 -1.89 -11.28
N LEU A 96 9.61 -1.44 -10.66
CA LEU A 96 8.27 -1.54 -11.25
C LEU A 96 8.11 -0.56 -12.42
N PHE A 97 7.61 -1.04 -13.55
CA PHE A 97 7.49 -0.28 -14.80
C PHE A 97 6.06 -0.15 -15.33
N VAL A 98 5.08 -0.82 -14.68
CA VAL A 98 3.67 -0.77 -15.09
C VAL A 98 2.81 -0.30 -13.91
N ASN A 99 1.87 0.60 -14.19
CA ASN A 99 0.83 1.01 -13.25
C ASN A 99 -0.53 0.71 -13.89
N LEU A 100 -1.25 -0.27 -13.36
CA LEU A 100 -2.57 -0.67 -13.82
C LEU A 100 -3.65 -0.07 -12.91
N ARG A 101 -4.57 0.67 -13.48
CA ARG A 101 -5.71 1.28 -12.78
C ARG A 101 -7.01 0.86 -13.45
N PRO A 102 -7.53 -0.35 -13.17
CA PRO A 102 -8.78 -0.80 -13.75
C PRO A 102 -9.94 0.08 -13.28
N ALA A 103 -10.77 0.52 -14.21
CA ALA A 103 -12.00 1.24 -13.94
C ALA A 103 -13.16 0.47 -14.59
N ILE A 104 -14.08 -0.03 -13.77
CA ILE A 104 -15.21 -0.82 -14.22
C ILE A 104 -16.47 0.00 -14.01
N CYS A 105 -17.24 0.23 -15.08
CA CYS A 105 -18.57 0.82 -15.00
C CYS A 105 -19.60 -0.31 -14.87
N TYR A 106 -20.17 -0.47 -13.69
CA TYR A 106 -21.24 -1.45 -13.47
C TYR A 106 -22.51 -0.95 -14.15
N PRO A 107 -23.28 -1.82 -14.88
CA PRO A 107 -24.51 -1.41 -15.56
C PRO A 107 -25.50 -0.68 -14.64
N GLU A 108 -25.60 -1.13 -13.40
CA GLU A 108 -26.50 -0.53 -12.38
C GLU A 108 -26.08 0.88 -11.95
N LEU A 109 -24.84 1.26 -12.18
CA LEU A 109 -24.28 2.56 -11.81
C LEU A 109 -24.04 3.49 -13.01
N THR A 110 -24.41 3.09 -14.21
CA THR A 110 -24.20 3.87 -15.44
C THR A 110 -24.83 5.26 -15.35
N ALA A 111 -26.03 5.38 -14.77
CA ALA A 111 -26.72 6.65 -14.61
C ALA A 111 -25.98 7.64 -13.66
N ALA A 112 -25.16 7.13 -12.74
CA ALA A 112 -24.36 7.93 -11.82
C ALA A 112 -23.01 8.36 -12.41
N SER A 113 -22.63 7.81 -13.57
CA SER A 113 -21.38 8.14 -14.26
C SER A 113 -21.51 9.45 -15.03
N SER A 114 -20.48 10.29 -14.97
CA SER A 114 -20.35 11.47 -15.84
C SER A 114 -19.94 11.13 -17.27
N LEU A 115 -19.46 9.90 -17.48
CA LEU A 115 -19.07 9.38 -18.79
C LEU A 115 -20.28 8.74 -19.47
N LYS A 116 -20.46 9.01 -20.74
CA LYS A 116 -21.48 8.33 -21.56
C LYS A 116 -20.96 6.99 -22.05
N PRO A 117 -21.86 6.02 -22.33
CA PRO A 117 -21.50 4.76 -22.95
C PRO A 117 -20.79 4.93 -24.27
#